data_8b13da16108616811715e2fc30acc964
#
_entry.id   8b13da16108616811715e2fc30acc964
#
_cell.length_a   1.000
_cell.length_b   1.000
_cell.length_c   1.000
_cell.angle_alpha   90.00
_cell.angle_beta   90.00
_cell.angle_gamma   90.00
#
_symmetry.space_group_name_H-M   'P 1'
#
loop_
_entity.id
_entity.type
_entity.pdbx_description
1 polymer ?
#
loop_
_entity_poly.entity_id
_entity_poly.type
_entity_poly.pdbx_seq_one_letter_code
_entity_poly.pdbx_strand_id
1 'polypeptide(L)'
;PRPLQWISALKSYEKPMTVDDKQTTAQADSPAVADSTANAPKPKDLTTLKIEKSCSRGFGPWLAKSGLTVAITSYQSGRLYLVGSEPGGRVSFYERIFERAMGVVGNNQRIYLGSLYQLWRFENVLRKGELANKMYDRCYVPRNAQTIGDVDIHELGLRKNGKVVFVNTKYS
;
A
#
# COMPACT_ATOMS: atom_id res chain seq x y z
N PRO A 1 -1.59 -24.19 -3.94
CA PRO A 1 -1.57 -22.74 -3.69
C PRO A 1 -0.62 -22.07 -4.66
N ARG A 2 -1.09 -21.04 -5.30
CA ARG A 2 -0.40 -20.35 -6.38
C ARG A 2 -0.08 -18.93 -5.94
N PRO A 3 1.03 -18.31 -6.41
CA PRO A 3 1.45 -16.99 -5.96
C PRO A 3 0.46 -15.88 -6.33
N LEU A 4 0.57 -14.74 -5.66
CA LEU A 4 -0.24 -13.55 -5.86
C LEU A 4 0.33 -12.64 -6.96
N GLN A 5 -0.54 -12.01 -7.75
CA GLN A 5 -0.16 -10.94 -8.67
C GLN A 5 -1.09 -9.73 -8.60
N TRP A 6 -0.50 -8.56 -8.83
CA TRP A 6 -1.21 -7.32 -9.14
C TRP A 6 -1.11 -7.05 -10.64
N ILE A 7 -2.23 -6.83 -11.32
CA ILE A 7 -2.21 -6.44 -12.73
C ILE A 7 -1.85 -4.95 -12.83
N SER A 8 -1.12 -4.61 -13.89
CA SER A 8 -0.63 -3.26 -14.22
C SER A 8 -1.73 -2.22 -14.50
N ALA A 9 -2.98 -2.48 -14.15
CA ALA A 9 -4.07 -1.50 -14.26
C ALA A 9 -3.80 -0.18 -13.50
N LEU A 10 -2.78 -0.16 -12.61
CA LEU A 10 -2.34 1.05 -11.92
C LEU A 10 -1.37 1.92 -12.72
N LYS A 11 -0.85 1.48 -13.87
CA LYS A 11 0.01 2.34 -14.72
C LYS A 11 -0.71 3.56 -15.30
N SER A 12 -2.03 3.54 -15.38
CA SER A 12 -2.82 4.68 -15.86
C SER A 12 -3.12 5.75 -14.80
N TYR A 13 -2.79 5.50 -13.52
CA TYR A 13 -3.02 6.45 -12.42
C TYR A 13 -1.80 7.31 -12.09
N GLU A 14 -0.68 7.13 -12.78
CA GLU A 14 0.57 7.89 -12.58
C GLU A 14 0.67 9.18 -13.41
N LYS A 15 -0.40 9.63 -14.06
CA LYS A 15 -0.41 10.97 -14.66
C LYS A 15 -0.81 11.98 -13.58
N PRO A 16 0.07 12.92 -13.21
CA PRO A 16 -0.34 14.07 -12.43
C PRO A 16 -1.37 14.85 -13.24
N MET A 17 -2.52 15.20 -12.65
CA MET A 17 -3.39 16.22 -13.20
C MET A 17 -2.61 17.52 -13.18
N THR A 18 -2.20 17.99 -14.33
CA THR A 18 -1.81 19.38 -14.54
C THR A 18 -3.10 20.19 -14.46
N VAL A 19 -3.29 20.89 -13.36
CA VAL A 19 -4.29 21.95 -13.26
C VAL A 19 -3.76 23.10 -14.08
N ASP A 20 -4.44 23.45 -15.18
CA ASP A 20 -4.18 24.67 -15.94
C ASP A 20 -4.59 25.87 -15.06
N ASP A 21 -3.61 26.57 -14.51
CA ASP A 21 -3.78 27.85 -13.86
C ASP A 21 -4.04 28.95 -14.91
N LYS A 22 -5.31 29.24 -15.11
CA LYS A 22 -5.75 30.54 -15.63
C LYS A 22 -7.01 30.96 -14.91
N GLN A 23 -6.87 31.75 -13.85
CA GLN A 23 -7.78 32.86 -13.56
C GLN A 23 -7.26 33.73 -12.40
N THR A 24 -6.85 34.94 -12.76
CA THR A 24 -7.37 36.24 -12.35
C THR A 24 -7.17 36.65 -10.87
N THR A 25 -6.31 37.64 -10.76
CA THR A 25 -6.01 38.56 -9.68
C THR A 25 -7.22 39.05 -8.86
N ALA A 26 -7.09 38.90 -7.53
CA ALA A 26 -7.63 39.87 -6.57
C ALA A 26 -6.60 40.01 -5.44
N GLN A 27 -5.96 41.18 -5.39
CA GLN A 27 -5.09 41.62 -4.31
C GLN A 27 -5.92 41.80 -3.03
N ALA A 28 -5.48 41.15 -1.95
CA ALA A 28 -5.79 41.56 -0.59
C ALA A 28 -4.50 41.53 0.21
N ASP A 29 -4.08 42.71 0.67
CA ASP A 29 -2.98 42.93 1.57
C ASP A 29 -3.16 42.11 2.86
N SER A 30 -2.19 41.32 3.20
CA SER A 30 -1.99 40.75 4.55
C SER A 30 -0.51 40.74 4.91
N PRO A 31 -0.15 41.02 6.16
CA PRO A 31 1.22 41.30 6.56
C PRO A 31 2.10 40.05 6.46
N ALA A 32 3.34 40.28 6.04
CA ALA A 32 4.38 39.27 5.91
C ALA A 32 4.61 38.48 7.21
N VAL A 33 4.23 37.21 7.18
CA VAL A 33 4.68 36.21 8.17
C VAL A 33 6.07 35.77 7.76
N ALA A 34 7.06 35.98 8.63
CA ALA A 34 8.45 35.59 8.40
C ALA A 34 8.56 34.11 8.05
N ASP A 35 9.21 33.85 6.93
CA ASP A 35 9.47 32.50 6.40
C ASP A 35 10.44 31.75 7.32
N SER A 36 9.92 30.87 8.17
CA SER A 36 10.68 29.97 9.03
C SER A 36 10.89 28.57 8.41
N THR A 37 10.68 28.42 7.10
CA THR A 37 10.71 27.11 6.42
C THR A 37 12.07 26.67 5.90
N ALA A 38 13.16 27.41 6.21
CA ALA A 38 14.49 27.16 5.62
C ALA A 38 15.16 25.83 6.06
N ASN A 39 14.58 25.02 6.96
CA ASN A 39 15.25 23.83 7.51
C ASN A 39 14.38 22.57 7.63
N ALA A 40 13.31 22.45 6.85
CA ALA A 40 12.55 21.21 6.78
C ALA A 40 13.35 20.16 5.97
N PRO A 41 13.55 18.94 6.50
CA PRO A 41 14.23 17.87 5.75
C PRO A 41 13.45 17.58 4.47
N LYS A 42 14.14 17.59 3.34
CA LYS A 42 13.52 17.25 2.03
C LYS A 42 12.84 15.88 2.12
N PRO A 43 11.63 15.73 1.55
CA PRO A 43 10.96 14.45 1.50
C PRO A 43 11.88 13.40 0.87
N LYS A 44 12.04 12.25 1.52
CA LYS A 44 12.82 11.15 0.94
C LYS A 44 12.08 10.61 -0.28
N ASP A 45 12.73 10.58 -1.43
CA ASP A 45 12.19 9.90 -2.60
C ASP A 45 12.22 8.38 -2.38
N LEU A 46 11.07 7.83 -2.04
CA LEU A 46 10.90 6.40 -1.78
C LEU A 46 11.08 5.55 -3.03
N THR A 47 11.01 6.14 -4.22
CA THR A 47 11.13 5.41 -5.50
C THR A 47 12.58 5.00 -5.78
N THR A 48 13.53 5.78 -5.31
CA THR A 48 14.97 5.55 -5.51
C THR A 48 15.58 4.62 -4.46
N LEU A 49 14.84 4.31 -3.39
CA LEU A 49 15.33 3.49 -2.29
C LEU A 49 15.49 2.03 -2.70
N LYS A 50 16.72 1.56 -2.86
CA LYS A 50 17.02 0.14 -3.09
C LYS A 50 16.87 -0.63 -1.78
N ILE A 51 15.96 -1.61 -1.76
CA ILE A 51 15.67 -2.46 -0.60
C ILE A 51 16.22 -3.85 -0.85
N GLU A 52 17.12 -4.31 0.00
CA GLU A 52 17.54 -5.70 0.04
C GLU A 52 16.47 -6.56 0.75
N LYS A 53 16.20 -7.72 0.17
CA LYS A 53 15.25 -8.70 0.69
C LYS A 53 15.94 -10.02 0.88
N SER A 54 15.86 -10.56 2.07
CA SER A 54 16.38 -11.88 2.39
C SER A 54 15.36 -12.70 3.15
N CYS A 55 15.43 -14.01 3.05
CA CYS A 55 14.58 -14.93 3.79
C CYS A 55 15.35 -16.22 4.09
N SER A 56 14.89 -16.97 5.08
CA SER A 56 15.46 -18.29 5.38
C SER A 56 15.21 -19.28 4.24
N ARG A 57 16.09 -20.28 4.09
CA ARG A 57 15.96 -21.34 3.06
C ARG A 57 14.65 -22.11 3.15
N GLY A 58 14.11 -22.28 4.35
CA GLY A 58 12.86 -23.00 4.58
C GLY A 58 11.60 -22.19 4.33
N PHE A 59 11.68 -20.86 4.16
CA PHE A 59 10.51 -19.99 4.10
C PHE A 59 9.65 -20.22 2.84
N GLY A 60 10.24 -20.34 1.67
CA GLY A 60 9.52 -20.61 0.43
C GLY A 60 8.81 -21.98 0.45
N PRO A 61 9.47 -23.08 0.78
CA PRO A 61 8.83 -24.38 0.97
C PRO A 61 7.71 -24.36 2.03
N TRP A 62 7.89 -23.60 3.11
CA TRP A 62 6.85 -23.45 4.13
C TRP A 62 5.62 -22.70 3.59
N LEU A 63 5.79 -21.58 2.87
CA LEU A 63 4.70 -20.87 2.22
C LEU A 63 3.93 -21.78 1.23
N ALA A 64 4.68 -22.51 0.40
CA ALA A 64 4.09 -23.43 -0.57
C ALA A 64 3.29 -24.55 0.10
N LYS A 65 3.84 -25.17 1.15
CA LYS A 65 3.17 -26.23 1.92
C LYS A 65 1.93 -25.72 2.64
N SER A 66 2.01 -24.53 3.24
CA SER A 66 0.92 -23.93 4.02
C SER A 66 -0.17 -23.34 3.15
N GLY A 67 0.09 -23.10 1.88
CA GLY A 67 -0.84 -22.42 0.98
C GLY A 67 -1.10 -20.96 1.36
N LEU A 68 -0.11 -20.32 1.97
CA LEU A 68 -0.25 -18.97 2.49
C LEU A 68 0.51 -17.96 1.64
N THR A 69 0.01 -16.75 1.68
CA THR A 69 0.71 -15.53 1.26
C THR A 69 0.69 -14.56 2.43
N VAL A 70 1.79 -13.87 2.65
CA VAL A 70 1.94 -12.91 3.74
C VAL A 70 1.92 -11.50 3.17
N ALA A 71 1.09 -10.64 3.74
CA ALA A 71 1.14 -9.20 3.50
C ALA A 71 1.98 -8.54 4.60
N ILE A 72 2.99 -7.78 4.21
CA ILE A 72 3.92 -7.10 5.12
C ILE A 72 3.95 -5.62 4.75
N THR A 73 3.88 -4.76 5.74
CA THR A 73 4.10 -3.32 5.59
C THR A 73 5.44 -2.91 6.17
N SER A 74 6.04 -1.91 5.56
CA SER A 74 7.26 -1.29 6.07
C SER A 74 7.08 0.21 6.11
N TYR A 75 7.00 0.76 7.32
CA TYR A 75 6.87 2.18 7.58
C TYR A 75 8.03 3.00 7.01
N GLN A 76 9.26 2.55 7.29
CA GLN A 76 10.46 3.30 6.90
C GLN A 76 10.70 3.35 5.39
N SER A 77 10.35 2.27 4.69
CA SER A 77 10.47 2.21 3.24
C SER A 77 9.19 2.59 2.51
N GLY A 78 8.10 2.85 3.24
CA GLY A 78 6.80 3.20 2.67
C GLY A 78 6.31 2.15 1.69
N ARG A 79 6.31 0.86 2.07
CA ARG A 79 5.94 -0.22 1.15
C ARG A 79 4.98 -1.23 1.76
N LEU A 80 4.10 -1.70 0.89
CA LEU A 80 3.35 -2.94 1.08
C LEU A 80 4.04 -4.03 0.25
N TYR A 81 4.38 -5.15 0.90
CA TYR A 81 4.87 -6.36 0.26
C TYR A 81 3.79 -7.44 0.30
N LEU A 82 3.61 -8.15 -0.81
CA LEU A 82 2.91 -9.41 -0.84
C LEU A 82 3.95 -10.50 -1.13
N VAL A 83 4.09 -11.42 -0.19
CA VAL A 83 5.12 -12.46 -0.21
C VAL A 83 4.44 -13.81 -0.35
N GLY A 84 4.69 -14.48 -1.45
CA GLY A 84 4.13 -15.79 -1.76
C GLY A 84 5.19 -16.78 -2.23
N SER A 85 4.76 -17.92 -2.72
CA SER A 85 5.63 -18.93 -3.31
C SER A 85 5.32 -19.14 -4.79
N GLU A 86 6.36 -19.29 -5.60
CA GLU A 86 6.26 -19.76 -6.97
C GLU A 86 6.30 -21.30 -7.03
N PRO A 87 5.92 -21.90 -8.17
CA PRO A 87 6.17 -23.31 -8.39
C PRO A 87 7.64 -23.67 -8.13
N GLY A 88 7.88 -24.77 -7.41
CA GLY A 88 9.22 -25.14 -6.96
C GLY A 88 9.63 -24.57 -5.59
N GLY A 89 8.76 -23.81 -4.92
CA GLY A 89 9.00 -23.32 -3.56
C GLY A 89 9.91 -22.09 -3.47
N ARG A 90 10.17 -21.42 -4.58
CA ARG A 90 10.90 -20.15 -4.59
C ARG A 90 10.01 -19.04 -4.02
N VAL A 91 10.57 -18.14 -3.20
CA VAL A 91 9.84 -17.00 -2.64
C VAL A 91 9.64 -15.94 -3.72
N SER A 92 8.40 -15.48 -3.86
CA SER A 92 8.01 -14.37 -4.73
C SER A 92 7.72 -13.15 -3.87
N PHE A 93 8.29 -12.01 -4.25
CA PHE A 93 8.02 -10.71 -3.63
C PHE A 93 7.37 -9.80 -4.64
N TYR A 94 6.23 -9.29 -4.28
CA TYR A 94 5.60 -8.17 -4.97
C TYR A 94 5.56 -6.95 -4.04
N GLU A 95 5.89 -5.76 -4.53
CA GLU A 95 5.91 -4.54 -3.71
C GLU A 95 5.21 -3.37 -4.38
N ARG A 96 4.63 -2.51 -3.55
CA ARG A 96 4.07 -1.22 -3.93
C ARG A 96 4.36 -0.18 -2.86
N ILE A 97 4.63 1.06 -3.34
CA ILE A 97 4.91 2.20 -2.47
C ILE A 97 3.59 2.79 -1.98
N PHE A 98 3.52 2.95 -0.66
CA PHE A 98 2.48 3.70 0.05
C PHE A 98 3.15 4.45 1.17
N GLU A 99 3.13 5.77 1.11
CA GLU A 99 3.77 6.59 2.12
C GLU A 99 3.28 6.22 3.52
N ARG A 100 4.23 5.94 4.44
CA ARG A 100 3.96 5.48 5.81
C ARG A 100 3.01 4.26 5.86
N ALA A 101 3.24 3.27 5.01
CA ALA A 101 2.49 2.03 5.05
C ALA A 101 2.70 1.32 6.39
N MET A 102 1.64 1.19 7.20
CA MET A 102 1.70 0.61 8.53
C MET A 102 0.66 -0.49 8.72
N GLY A 103 -0.49 -0.19 9.32
CA GLY A 103 -1.52 -1.18 9.56
C GLY A 103 -1.98 -1.88 8.28
N VAL A 104 -2.02 -3.20 8.29
CA VAL A 104 -2.56 -4.01 7.19
C VAL A 104 -3.39 -5.15 7.75
N VAL A 105 -4.58 -5.34 7.19
CA VAL A 105 -5.46 -6.46 7.54
C VAL A 105 -6.21 -6.92 6.30
N GLY A 106 -6.49 -8.20 6.20
CA GLY A 106 -7.24 -8.69 5.04
C GLY A 106 -7.61 -10.16 5.12
N ASN A 107 -8.18 -10.60 4.02
CA ASN A 107 -8.54 -11.98 3.75
C ASN A 107 -8.36 -12.27 2.25
N ASN A 108 -8.78 -13.45 1.82
CA ASN A 108 -8.66 -13.86 0.40
C ASN A 108 -9.42 -12.96 -0.59
N GLN A 109 -10.33 -12.10 -0.14
CA GLN A 109 -11.14 -11.23 -1.00
C GLN A 109 -10.71 -9.77 -0.92
N ARG A 110 -10.24 -9.31 0.25
CA ARG A 110 -9.97 -7.91 0.50
C ARG A 110 -8.71 -7.72 1.33
N ILE A 111 -8.00 -6.64 1.04
CA ILE A 111 -6.91 -6.12 1.88
C ILE A 111 -7.24 -4.67 2.19
N TYR A 112 -7.03 -4.28 3.44
CA TYR A 112 -7.07 -2.90 3.88
C TYR A 112 -5.68 -2.49 4.35
N LEU A 113 -5.28 -1.27 4.01
CA LEU A 113 -3.95 -0.72 4.30
C LEU A 113 -4.09 0.71 4.80
N GLY A 114 -3.51 1.01 5.94
CA GLY A 114 -3.30 2.37 6.43
C GLY A 114 -2.06 2.97 5.81
N SER A 115 -2.19 4.17 5.25
CA SER A 115 -1.08 5.01 4.77
C SER A 115 -1.13 6.37 5.44
N LEU A 116 -0.23 7.29 5.09
CA LEU A 116 -0.09 8.60 5.75
C LEU A 116 -1.43 9.33 5.95
N TYR A 117 -2.25 9.43 4.90
CA TYR A 117 -3.51 10.17 4.95
C TYR A 117 -4.73 9.34 4.56
N GLN A 118 -4.54 8.06 4.20
CA GLN A 118 -5.59 7.29 3.55
C GLN A 118 -5.70 5.88 4.10
N LEU A 119 -6.95 5.43 4.18
CA LEU A 119 -7.30 4.03 4.35
C LEU A 119 -7.64 3.45 2.98
N TRP A 120 -6.79 2.58 2.48
CA TRP A 120 -6.95 1.90 1.20
C TRP A 120 -7.74 0.61 1.36
N ARG A 121 -8.59 0.33 0.38
CA ARG A 121 -9.25 -0.96 0.21
C ARG A 121 -8.89 -1.55 -1.15
N PHE A 122 -8.36 -2.76 -1.12
CA PHE A 122 -8.08 -3.56 -2.31
C PHE A 122 -9.03 -4.75 -2.36
N GLU A 123 -9.47 -5.11 -3.55
CA GLU A 123 -10.32 -6.28 -3.77
C GLU A 123 -9.67 -7.24 -4.75
N ASN A 124 -9.76 -8.54 -4.45
CA ASN A 124 -9.39 -9.58 -5.40
C ASN A 124 -10.40 -9.58 -6.55
N VAL A 125 -9.92 -9.43 -7.78
CA VAL A 125 -10.77 -9.37 -8.97
C VAL A 125 -10.90 -10.71 -9.70
N LEU A 126 -10.17 -11.72 -9.26
CA LEU A 126 -10.23 -13.05 -9.86
C LEU A 126 -11.40 -13.86 -9.29
N ARG A 127 -12.07 -14.59 -10.17
CA ARG A 127 -13.08 -15.59 -9.80
C ARG A 127 -12.41 -16.86 -9.28
N LYS A 128 -13.18 -17.72 -8.65
CA LYS A 128 -12.69 -19.02 -8.18
C LYS A 128 -12.15 -19.84 -9.37
N GLY A 129 -10.90 -20.26 -9.29
CA GLY A 129 -10.22 -21.04 -10.34
C GLY A 129 -9.58 -20.20 -11.45
N GLU A 130 -9.84 -18.90 -11.51
CA GLU A 130 -9.21 -17.98 -12.44
C GLU A 130 -7.79 -17.67 -12.03
N LEU A 131 -6.90 -17.43 -13.00
CA LEU A 131 -5.50 -17.13 -12.78
C LEU A 131 -5.08 -15.85 -13.52
N ALA A 132 -4.46 -14.93 -12.82
CA ALA A 132 -3.74 -13.84 -13.45
C ALA A 132 -2.41 -14.36 -13.99
N ASN A 133 -2.08 -13.97 -15.22
CA ASN A 133 -0.88 -14.41 -15.95
C ASN A 133 -0.61 -15.92 -15.89
N LYS A 134 -1.67 -16.73 -15.86
CA LYS A 134 -1.60 -18.21 -15.79
C LYS A 134 -0.84 -18.77 -14.56
N MET A 135 -0.56 -17.94 -13.57
CA MET A 135 0.29 -18.27 -12.42
C MET A 135 -0.34 -17.93 -11.07
N TYR A 136 -0.94 -16.76 -10.96
CA TYR A 136 -1.36 -16.20 -9.69
C TYR A 136 -2.85 -16.41 -9.45
N ASP A 137 -3.23 -16.91 -8.29
CA ASP A 137 -4.61 -17.20 -7.90
C ASP A 137 -5.31 -16.03 -7.20
N ARG A 138 -4.61 -14.93 -7.02
CA ARG A 138 -5.16 -13.66 -6.49
C ARG A 138 -4.62 -12.48 -7.27
N CYS A 139 -5.49 -11.51 -7.49
CA CYS A 139 -5.13 -10.22 -8.07
C CYS A 139 -5.89 -9.13 -7.33
N TYR A 140 -5.18 -8.40 -6.47
CA TYR A 140 -5.77 -7.31 -5.72
C TYR A 140 -5.63 -6.00 -6.46
N VAL A 141 -6.73 -5.29 -6.64
CA VAL A 141 -6.75 -3.94 -7.22
C VAL A 141 -7.32 -2.95 -6.22
N PRO A 142 -6.82 -1.72 -6.17
CA PRO A 142 -7.40 -0.68 -5.34
C PRO A 142 -8.81 -0.34 -5.83
N ARG A 143 -9.78 -0.33 -4.92
CA ARG A 143 -11.17 0.03 -5.19
C ARG A 143 -11.61 1.29 -4.50
N ASN A 144 -10.96 1.61 -3.40
CA ASN A 144 -11.29 2.80 -2.61
C ASN A 144 -10.04 3.26 -1.87
N ALA A 145 -9.87 4.59 -1.79
CA ALA A 145 -8.91 5.24 -0.93
C ALA A 145 -9.67 6.34 -0.17
N GLN A 146 -9.96 6.10 1.09
CA GLN A 146 -10.66 7.04 1.94
C GLN A 146 -9.67 7.94 2.65
N THR A 147 -9.72 9.23 2.40
CA THR A 147 -8.91 10.21 3.13
C THR A 147 -9.47 10.39 4.53
N ILE A 148 -8.61 10.20 5.51
CA ILE A 148 -8.94 10.23 6.95
C ILE A 148 -8.09 11.24 7.74
N GLY A 149 -7.16 11.91 7.06
CA GLY A 149 -6.16 12.76 7.69
C GLY A 149 -4.96 11.97 8.23
N ASP A 150 -3.99 12.69 8.78
CA ASP A 150 -2.81 12.10 9.41
C ASP A 150 -3.15 11.65 10.84
N VAL A 151 -3.66 10.45 10.97
CA VAL A 151 -4.05 9.83 12.25
C VAL A 151 -3.06 8.76 12.72
N ASP A 152 -2.00 8.55 11.96
CA ASP A 152 -0.91 7.61 12.25
C ASP A 152 -1.42 6.20 12.58
N ILE A 153 -2.00 5.52 11.58
CA ILE A 153 -2.61 4.19 11.72
C ILE A 153 -1.53 3.14 11.93
N HIS A 154 -1.32 2.72 13.18
CA HIS A 154 -0.36 1.66 13.51
C HIS A 154 -0.91 0.26 13.26
N GLU A 155 -2.20 0.06 13.48
CA GLU A 155 -2.83 -1.26 13.38
C GLU A 155 -4.23 -1.16 12.80
N LEU A 156 -4.64 -2.22 12.09
CA LEU A 156 -5.97 -2.39 11.53
C LEU A 156 -6.59 -3.72 11.99
N GLY A 157 -7.87 -3.69 12.27
CA GLY A 157 -8.65 -4.88 12.57
C GLY A 157 -9.88 -5.00 11.67
N LEU A 158 -10.25 -6.22 11.33
CA LEU A 158 -11.47 -6.51 10.57
C LEU A 158 -12.47 -7.23 11.48
N ARG A 159 -13.60 -6.58 11.75
CA ARG A 159 -14.69 -7.18 12.54
C ARG A 159 -15.46 -8.21 11.71
N LYS A 160 -16.15 -9.13 12.39
CA LYS A 160 -17.00 -10.17 11.75
C LYS A 160 -18.07 -9.59 10.80
N ASN A 161 -18.54 -8.38 11.08
CA ASN A 161 -19.52 -7.67 10.22
C ASN A 161 -18.88 -6.92 9.04
N GLY A 162 -17.59 -7.13 8.78
CA GLY A 162 -16.86 -6.50 7.69
C GLY A 162 -16.41 -5.06 7.94
N LYS A 163 -16.70 -4.49 9.11
CA LYS A 163 -16.23 -3.15 9.47
C LYS A 163 -14.74 -3.16 9.81
N VAL A 164 -14.01 -2.21 9.27
CA VAL A 164 -12.60 -1.96 9.63
C VAL A 164 -12.56 -1.08 10.88
N VAL A 165 -11.69 -1.43 11.79
CA VAL A 165 -11.32 -0.62 12.96
C VAL A 165 -9.82 -0.37 12.90
N PHE A 166 -9.36 0.76 13.40
CA PHE A 166 -7.95 1.08 13.46
C PHE A 166 -7.60 1.85 14.73
N VAL A 167 -6.33 1.78 15.08
CA VAL A 167 -5.77 2.54 16.19
C VAL A 167 -5.29 3.89 15.64
N ASN A 168 -5.83 4.98 16.21
CA ASN A 168 -5.36 6.33 15.98
C ASN A 168 -4.35 6.65 17.09
N THR A 169 -3.07 6.78 16.75
CA THR A 169 -2.04 7.04 17.75
C THR A 169 -1.65 8.51 17.86
N LYS A 170 -2.13 9.35 16.97
CA LYS A 170 -1.80 10.77 16.96
C LYS A 170 -2.69 11.61 17.87
N TYR A 171 -3.94 11.17 18.09
CA TYR A 171 -4.95 11.94 18.83
C TYR A 171 -5.61 11.12 19.96
N SER A 172 -4.96 10.09 20.44
CA SER A 172 -5.41 9.26 21.57
C SER A 172 -4.94 9.83 22.89
#